data_43f59e9e05f8a09f007708507ecda16b
#
_entry.id   43f59e9e05f8a09f007708507ecda16b
#
_cell.length_a   1.000
_cell.length_b   1.000
_cell.length_c   1.000
_cell.angle_alpha   90.00
_cell.angle_beta   90.00
_cell.angle_gamma   90.00
#
_symmetry.space_group_name_H-M   'P 1'
#
loop_
_entity.id
_entity.type
_entity.pdbx_description
1 polymer ?
#
loop_
_entity_poly.entity_id
_entity_poly.type
_entity_poly.pdbx_seq_one_letter_code
_entity_poly.pdbx_strand_id
1 'polypeptide(L)'
;RSTSRTAQAVERDLERAGKTMGYRVVQWGTGNVGFHSLLAHQSQKTIVEFLALGAYRGEISGSILLLVGPPGVGKTSIGKSVADALGRKFFRFSLGGMRDEAEIKGHRRTYVGAMPGKLIQALKDVEVYNPVIMLDEIDKIGTSYHGDPASALLELLDPEQNSEFLDHYLDLRVDLSKVLFICTANTLDTIPAPLLDRMETIRLAGYLTSEKQIIAKNHLWKRQLGRARIPASKLKISDAALKKIIEGYAREAGVRNLDKHLSRVVRNSVVKLLENGNKTISIGVKHVEEILGAPVFRKQRPSKGVGVVNGLAWTSLGGTTLVVEASVVHDGSRGFRQTGQLGDVMQESAEIAYSYVASHLQALGAEKRFFDNAMVHLHVPEGATPKDGPSAGITMATALLSLATADPVKRNIALTGELTLTGKVLPIGGVKEKIIAARRADISEVILPADNERDYNEMPDYLKEGIAVHFASDYSDVAALCFEATTQATV
;
A
#
# COMPACT_ATOMS: atom_id res chain seq x y z
N ARG A 1 13.39 20.30 12.41
CA ARG A 1 14.37 21.43 12.25
C ARG A 1 15.68 21.02 11.53
N SER A 2 16.07 19.74 11.46
CA SER A 2 17.29 19.30 10.75
C SER A 2 17.07 19.12 9.24
N THR A 3 15.89 18.73 8.80
CA THR A 3 15.54 18.51 7.39
C THR A 3 15.43 19.82 6.59
N SER A 4 15.05 20.92 7.23
CA SER A 4 15.03 22.25 6.63
C SER A 4 16.44 22.76 6.28
N ARG A 5 17.46 22.41 7.07
CA ARG A 5 18.85 22.82 6.83
C ARG A 5 19.50 22.08 5.65
N THR A 6 19.14 20.83 5.42
CA THR A 6 19.67 20.03 4.29
C THR A 6 19.08 20.48 2.94
N ALA A 7 17.78 20.77 2.90
CA ALA A 7 17.12 21.32 1.73
C ALA A 7 17.70 22.71 1.34
N GLN A 8 17.91 23.58 2.33
CA GLN A 8 18.51 24.91 2.12
C GLN A 8 20.01 24.88 1.75
N ALA A 9 20.74 23.81 2.12
CA ALA A 9 22.12 23.62 1.70
C ALA A 9 22.19 23.18 0.23
N VAL A 10 21.35 22.23 -0.16
CA VAL A 10 21.21 21.77 -1.55
C VAL A 10 20.74 22.91 -2.45
N GLU A 11 19.80 23.73 -1.98
CA GLU A 11 19.30 24.90 -2.68
C GLU A 11 20.43 25.94 -2.97
N ARG A 12 21.29 26.21 -2.00
CA ARG A 12 22.45 27.10 -2.15
C ARG A 12 23.52 26.57 -3.11
N ASP A 13 23.73 25.25 -3.12
CA ASP A 13 24.72 24.63 -4.00
C ASP A 13 24.22 24.54 -5.45
N LEU A 14 22.90 24.40 -5.65
CA LEU A 14 22.23 24.45 -6.96
C LEU A 14 22.16 25.87 -7.52
N GLU A 15 21.97 26.89 -6.66
CA GLU A 15 22.08 28.30 -7.05
C GLU A 15 23.49 28.66 -7.53
N ARG A 16 24.55 28.17 -6.87
CA ARG A 16 25.94 28.34 -7.27
C ARG A 16 26.26 27.67 -8.61
N ALA A 17 25.57 26.59 -8.95
CA ALA A 17 25.76 25.88 -10.21
C ALA A 17 25.11 26.56 -11.43
N GLY A 18 24.32 27.63 -11.23
CA GLY A 18 23.74 28.45 -12.31
C GLY A 18 22.79 27.72 -13.26
N LYS A 19 22.24 26.59 -12.85
CA LYS A 19 21.43 25.74 -13.73
C LYS A 19 19.95 25.92 -13.42
N THR A 20 19.23 26.59 -14.30
CA THR A 20 17.77 26.84 -14.27
C THR A 20 16.93 25.56 -14.09
N MET A 21 17.44 24.41 -14.48
CA MET A 21 16.75 23.11 -14.38
C MET A 21 16.77 22.55 -12.95
N GLY A 22 17.89 22.70 -12.22
CA GLY A 22 18.00 22.30 -10.80
C GLY A 22 17.08 23.09 -9.88
N TYR A 23 16.86 24.38 -10.19
CA TYR A 23 15.99 25.26 -9.42
C TYR A 23 14.52 24.80 -9.44
N ARG A 24 14.03 24.34 -10.57
CA ARG A 24 12.66 23.83 -10.71
C ARG A 24 12.44 22.51 -9.97
N VAL A 25 13.44 21.64 -9.91
CA VAL A 25 13.38 20.35 -9.18
C VAL A 25 13.32 20.59 -7.68
N VAL A 26 14.12 21.52 -7.14
CA VAL A 26 14.08 21.89 -5.72
C VAL A 26 12.77 22.61 -5.38
N GLN A 27 12.30 23.49 -6.24
CA GLN A 27 11.01 24.18 -6.09
C GLN A 27 9.82 23.22 -6.17
N TRP A 28 9.91 22.14 -6.97
CA TRP A 28 8.94 21.07 -6.97
C TRP A 28 8.90 20.30 -5.62
N GLY A 29 10.07 20.00 -5.04
CA GLY A 29 10.18 19.37 -3.72
C GLY A 29 9.68 20.26 -2.57
N THR A 30 9.78 21.58 -2.68
CA THR A 30 9.45 22.54 -1.61
C THR A 30 8.14 23.31 -1.80
N GLY A 31 7.68 23.51 -3.04
CA GLY A 31 6.58 24.43 -3.37
C GLY A 31 5.20 23.83 -3.52
N ASN A 32 5.07 22.53 -3.66
CA ASN A 32 3.77 21.88 -3.83
C ASN A 32 3.30 21.22 -2.54
N VAL A 33 2.85 22.04 -1.58
CA VAL A 33 2.39 21.62 -0.23
C VAL A 33 1.37 20.46 -0.27
N GLY A 34 0.59 20.34 -1.36
CA GLY A 34 -0.31 19.22 -1.57
C GLY A 34 0.40 17.89 -1.88
N PHE A 35 1.62 17.96 -2.39
CA PHE A 35 2.40 16.78 -2.78
C PHE A 35 3.26 16.24 -1.62
N HIS A 36 3.69 17.11 -0.71
CA HIS A 36 4.45 16.72 0.49
C HIS A 36 3.69 15.77 1.42
N SER A 37 2.35 15.84 1.41
CA SER A 37 1.52 14.92 2.18
C SER A 37 1.22 13.59 1.47
N LEU A 38 1.58 13.48 0.17
CA LEU A 38 1.23 12.33 -0.66
C LEU A 38 2.30 11.24 -0.71
N LEU A 39 3.55 11.57 -0.42
CA LEU A 39 4.67 10.62 -0.45
C LEU A 39 5.22 10.40 0.94
N ALA A 40 5.50 9.15 1.30
CA ALA A 40 6.36 8.87 2.44
C ALA A 40 7.70 9.62 2.24
N HIS A 41 8.24 10.18 3.30
CA HIS A 41 9.44 11.03 3.25
C HIS A 41 10.61 10.40 2.47
N GLN A 42 10.79 9.09 2.60
CA GLN A 42 11.85 8.34 1.91
C GLN A 42 11.59 8.22 0.41
N SER A 43 10.36 7.92 -0.03
CA SER A 43 10.02 7.85 -1.46
C SER A 43 10.15 9.21 -2.14
N GLN A 44 9.84 10.29 -1.42
CA GLN A 44 10.05 11.66 -1.90
C GLN A 44 11.53 11.99 -2.04
N LYS A 45 12.35 11.60 -1.06
CA LYS A 45 13.79 11.81 -1.06
C LYS A 45 14.44 11.12 -2.26
N THR A 46 14.11 9.85 -2.50
CA THR A 46 14.64 9.08 -3.65
C THR A 46 14.28 9.73 -5.00
N ILE A 47 13.02 10.20 -5.17
CA ILE A 47 12.64 10.90 -6.40
C ILE A 47 13.43 12.21 -6.57
N VAL A 48 13.63 12.97 -5.50
CA VAL A 48 14.40 14.23 -5.54
C VAL A 48 15.87 13.96 -5.84
N GLU A 49 16.48 12.95 -5.23
CA GLU A 49 17.87 12.52 -5.50
C GLU A 49 18.04 12.10 -6.96
N PHE A 50 17.13 11.29 -7.49
CA PHE A 50 17.11 10.90 -8.88
C PHE A 50 17.04 12.10 -9.83
N LEU A 51 16.12 13.01 -9.59
CA LEU A 51 15.94 14.21 -10.42
C LEU A 51 17.13 15.18 -10.29
N ALA A 52 17.72 15.29 -9.09
CA ALA A 52 18.90 16.13 -8.84
C ALA A 52 20.13 15.59 -9.57
N LEU A 53 20.33 14.27 -9.58
CA LEU A 53 21.43 13.63 -10.34
C LEU A 53 21.32 13.90 -11.84
N GLY A 54 20.10 13.74 -12.38
CA GLY A 54 19.82 14.06 -13.79
C GLY A 54 20.04 15.54 -14.11
N ALA A 55 19.60 16.44 -13.22
CA ALA A 55 19.85 17.88 -13.37
C ALA A 55 21.35 18.24 -13.33
N TYR A 56 22.11 17.57 -12.46
CA TYR A 56 23.56 17.76 -12.34
C TYR A 56 24.33 17.29 -13.59
N ARG A 57 23.97 16.13 -14.12
CA ARG A 57 24.56 15.59 -15.36
C ARG A 57 24.15 16.37 -16.61
N GLY A 58 23.09 17.16 -16.54
CA GLY A 58 22.50 17.88 -17.68
C GLY A 58 21.60 17.01 -18.55
N GLU A 59 21.52 15.71 -18.24
CA GLU A 59 20.63 14.76 -18.92
C GLU A 59 20.08 13.75 -17.92
N ILE A 60 18.86 13.30 -18.15
CA ILE A 60 18.24 12.20 -17.45
C ILE A 60 18.12 11.07 -18.47
N SER A 61 19.23 10.40 -18.72
CA SER A 61 19.28 9.26 -19.64
C SER A 61 19.60 7.99 -18.84
N GLY A 62 19.08 6.88 -19.27
CA GLY A 62 19.46 5.55 -18.82
C GLY A 62 18.87 5.07 -17.49
N SER A 63 18.07 5.85 -16.77
CA SER A 63 17.47 5.40 -15.52
C SER A 63 15.94 5.29 -15.67
N ILE A 64 15.39 4.20 -15.15
CA ILE A 64 13.97 3.89 -15.20
C ILE A 64 13.42 3.88 -13.78
N LEU A 65 12.38 4.70 -13.53
CA LEU A 65 11.69 4.69 -12.25
C LEU A 65 10.53 3.71 -12.25
N LEU A 66 10.46 2.81 -11.27
CA LEU A 66 9.32 1.94 -11.05
C LEU A 66 8.57 2.36 -9.78
N LEU A 67 7.36 2.90 -9.95
CA LEU A 67 6.47 3.28 -8.86
C LEU A 67 5.59 2.09 -8.48
N VAL A 68 5.84 1.47 -7.33
CA VAL A 68 5.10 0.29 -6.85
C VAL A 68 4.21 0.64 -5.67
N GLY A 69 2.97 0.20 -5.70
CA GLY A 69 2.06 0.38 -4.56
C GLY A 69 0.59 0.16 -4.92
N PRO A 70 -0.29 0.19 -3.92
CA PRO A 70 -1.70 -0.10 -4.12
C PRO A 70 -2.37 0.82 -5.15
N PRO A 71 -3.51 0.41 -5.71
CA PRO A 71 -4.26 1.27 -6.63
C PRO A 71 -4.76 2.54 -5.93
N GLY A 72 -4.70 3.67 -6.64
CA GLY A 72 -5.22 4.95 -6.14
C GLY A 72 -4.28 5.74 -5.21
N VAL A 73 -3.02 5.32 -5.03
CA VAL A 73 -2.03 6.09 -4.24
C VAL A 73 -1.37 7.23 -5.03
N GLY A 74 -1.80 7.48 -6.27
CA GLY A 74 -1.35 8.63 -7.02
C GLY A 74 -0.15 8.40 -7.94
N LYS A 75 0.23 7.15 -8.25
CA LYS A 75 1.35 6.81 -9.15
C LYS A 75 1.37 7.66 -10.43
N THR A 76 0.23 7.71 -11.13
CA THR A 76 0.10 8.51 -12.37
C THR A 76 0.24 10.02 -12.12
N SER A 77 -0.24 10.51 -10.98
CA SER A 77 -0.10 11.93 -10.63
C SER A 77 1.36 12.30 -10.36
N ILE A 78 2.12 11.40 -9.73
CA ILE A 78 3.56 11.55 -9.49
C ILE A 78 4.30 11.67 -10.82
N GLY A 79 4.08 10.74 -11.75
CA GLY A 79 4.73 10.78 -13.06
C GLY A 79 4.44 12.06 -13.84
N LYS A 80 3.19 12.54 -13.81
CA LYS A 80 2.85 13.81 -14.41
C LYS A 80 3.55 14.99 -13.73
N SER A 81 3.63 15.01 -12.40
CA SER A 81 4.32 16.07 -11.67
C SER A 81 5.83 16.07 -11.89
N VAL A 82 6.43 14.88 -12.06
CA VAL A 82 7.84 14.77 -12.48
C VAL A 82 8.04 15.42 -13.88
N ALA A 83 7.16 15.11 -14.83
CA ALA A 83 7.23 15.71 -16.16
C ALA A 83 7.08 17.25 -16.11
N ASP A 84 6.10 17.74 -15.33
CA ASP A 84 5.86 19.17 -15.14
C ASP A 84 7.09 19.86 -14.49
N ALA A 85 7.72 19.22 -13.48
CA ALA A 85 8.92 19.74 -12.83
C ALA A 85 10.13 19.83 -13.77
N LEU A 86 10.29 18.84 -14.65
CA LEU A 86 11.35 18.81 -15.66
C LEU A 86 11.05 19.72 -16.87
N GLY A 87 9.84 20.27 -16.97
CA GLY A 87 9.40 21.02 -18.14
C GLY A 87 9.28 20.16 -19.40
N ARG A 88 9.07 18.85 -19.26
CA ARG A 88 8.95 17.89 -20.35
C ARG A 88 7.49 17.56 -20.65
N LYS A 89 7.20 17.20 -21.90
CA LYS A 89 5.88 16.68 -22.28
C LYS A 89 5.66 15.30 -21.62
N PHE A 90 4.40 15.02 -21.28
CA PHE A 90 4.02 13.77 -20.62
C PHE A 90 3.10 12.93 -21.51
N PHE A 91 3.44 11.67 -21.70
CA PHE A 91 2.59 10.68 -22.36
C PHE A 91 2.41 9.46 -21.45
N ARG A 92 1.24 8.85 -21.50
CA ARG A 92 0.91 7.65 -20.72
C ARG A 92 0.19 6.64 -21.56
N PHE A 93 0.63 5.39 -21.53
CA PHE A 93 -0.16 4.26 -22.00
C PHE A 93 -0.06 3.07 -21.05
N SER A 94 -1.09 2.22 -21.07
CA SER A 94 -1.16 1.04 -20.22
C SER A 94 -0.59 -0.16 -20.95
N LEU A 95 0.23 -0.94 -20.25
CA LEU A 95 0.72 -2.24 -20.69
C LEU A 95 -0.22 -3.38 -20.23
N GLY A 96 -1.15 -3.06 -19.32
CA GLY A 96 -2.09 -4.04 -18.79
C GLY A 96 -3.01 -4.61 -19.86
N GLY A 97 -2.92 -5.94 -20.05
CA GLY A 97 -3.66 -6.66 -21.08
C GLY A 97 -2.99 -6.75 -22.45
N MET A 98 -1.82 -6.14 -22.62
CA MET A 98 -1.00 -6.27 -23.82
C MET A 98 -0.47 -7.71 -23.94
N ARG A 99 -0.59 -8.29 -25.12
CA ARG A 99 -0.23 -9.69 -25.38
C ARG A 99 0.69 -9.86 -26.60
N ASP A 100 0.87 -8.81 -27.39
CA ASP A 100 1.63 -8.83 -28.64
C ASP A 100 2.75 -7.79 -28.56
N GLU A 101 3.99 -8.21 -28.81
CA GLU A 101 5.14 -7.31 -28.89
C GLU A 101 4.98 -6.26 -30.00
N ALA A 102 4.21 -6.58 -31.05
CA ALA A 102 3.93 -5.69 -32.16
C ALA A 102 3.19 -4.40 -31.71
N GLU A 103 2.49 -4.42 -30.58
CA GLU A 103 1.92 -3.19 -30.01
C GLU A 103 3.00 -2.22 -29.55
N ILE A 104 4.18 -2.71 -29.13
CA ILE A 104 5.33 -1.91 -28.70
C ILE A 104 6.20 -1.54 -29.89
N LYS A 105 6.61 -2.57 -30.68
CA LYS A 105 7.55 -2.48 -31.82
C LYS A 105 6.92 -2.14 -33.18
N GLY A 106 5.58 -2.09 -33.25
CA GLY A 106 4.87 -1.90 -34.53
C GLY A 106 4.68 -3.20 -35.31
N HIS A 107 3.62 -3.21 -36.12
CA HIS A 107 3.30 -4.36 -36.99
C HIS A 107 4.07 -4.23 -38.30
N ARG A 108 4.56 -5.35 -38.86
CA ARG A 108 5.14 -5.34 -40.21
C ARG A 108 4.12 -4.88 -41.23
N ARG A 109 4.51 -4.02 -42.18
CA ARG A 109 3.61 -3.43 -43.20
C ARG A 109 2.89 -4.44 -44.10
N THR A 110 3.32 -5.70 -44.12
CA THR A 110 2.71 -6.78 -44.86
C THR A 110 1.33 -7.22 -44.32
N TYR A 111 0.98 -6.82 -43.08
CA TYR A 111 -0.29 -7.17 -42.46
C TYR A 111 -1.36 -6.12 -42.73
N VAL A 112 -2.59 -6.53 -42.98
CA VAL A 112 -3.75 -5.62 -43.08
C VAL A 112 -3.99 -5.01 -41.69
N GLY A 113 -4.08 -3.68 -41.64
CA GLY A 113 -4.23 -2.96 -40.36
C GLY A 113 -2.93 -2.71 -39.60
N ALA A 114 -1.77 -2.93 -40.23
CA ALA A 114 -0.48 -2.63 -39.63
C ALA A 114 -0.38 -1.15 -39.17
N MET A 115 0.19 -0.94 -37.99
CA MET A 115 0.35 0.37 -37.37
C MET A 115 1.75 0.48 -36.74
N PRO A 116 2.28 1.71 -36.61
CA PRO A 116 3.48 1.96 -35.80
C PRO A 116 3.27 1.53 -34.34
N GLY A 117 4.35 1.20 -33.68
CA GLY A 117 4.34 0.89 -32.26
C GLY A 117 3.87 2.07 -31.40
N LYS A 118 3.36 1.74 -30.21
CA LYS A 118 2.83 2.76 -29.25
C LYS A 118 3.82 3.85 -28.91
N LEU A 119 5.12 3.55 -28.91
CA LEU A 119 6.16 4.53 -28.64
C LEU A 119 6.32 5.56 -29.75
N ILE A 120 6.29 5.11 -30.98
CA ILE A 120 6.34 6.00 -32.14
C ILE A 120 5.08 6.88 -32.19
N GLN A 121 3.92 6.30 -31.87
CA GLN A 121 2.69 7.08 -31.74
C GLN A 121 2.81 8.12 -30.61
N ALA A 122 3.40 7.73 -29.46
CA ALA A 122 3.62 8.65 -28.37
C ALA A 122 4.52 9.83 -28.75
N LEU A 123 5.67 9.55 -29.40
CA LEU A 123 6.58 10.61 -29.87
C LEU A 123 5.89 11.56 -30.88
N LYS A 124 5.09 11.00 -31.79
CA LYS A 124 4.28 11.77 -32.73
C LYS A 124 3.30 12.70 -32.01
N ASP A 125 2.59 12.19 -30.99
CA ASP A 125 1.55 12.95 -30.28
C ASP A 125 2.13 14.06 -29.39
N VAL A 126 3.33 13.85 -28.83
CA VAL A 126 3.99 14.85 -27.98
C VAL A 126 4.88 15.83 -28.75
N GLU A 127 5.28 15.49 -29.97
CA GLU A 127 6.11 16.30 -30.88
C GLU A 127 7.47 16.73 -30.30
N VAL A 128 8.03 15.92 -29.38
CA VAL A 128 9.36 16.13 -28.78
C VAL A 128 10.11 14.81 -28.62
N TYR A 129 11.44 14.85 -28.69
CA TYR A 129 12.31 13.65 -28.54
C TYR A 129 12.67 13.30 -27.09
N ASN A 130 12.36 14.16 -26.12
CA ASN A 130 12.71 14.00 -24.71
C ASN A 130 11.51 14.02 -23.75
N PRO A 131 10.40 13.35 -24.09
CA PRO A 131 9.23 13.33 -23.21
C PRO A 131 9.48 12.48 -21.96
N VAL A 132 8.55 12.56 -21.00
CA VAL A 132 8.35 11.55 -19.97
C VAL A 132 7.27 10.61 -20.45
N ILE A 133 7.61 9.35 -20.64
CA ILE A 133 6.68 8.28 -21.02
C ILE A 133 6.39 7.40 -19.81
N MET A 134 5.11 7.35 -19.43
CA MET A 134 4.66 6.48 -18.34
C MET A 134 4.08 5.19 -18.90
N LEU A 135 4.70 4.08 -18.52
CA LEU A 135 4.27 2.71 -18.79
C LEU A 135 3.46 2.19 -17.58
N ASP A 136 2.14 2.16 -17.72
CA ASP A 136 1.25 1.86 -16.60
C ASP A 136 0.91 0.37 -16.55
N GLU A 137 0.83 -0.19 -15.34
CA GLU A 137 0.46 -1.58 -15.07
C GLU A 137 1.40 -2.62 -15.69
N ILE A 138 2.74 -2.45 -15.53
CA ILE A 138 3.76 -3.39 -16.02
C ILE A 138 3.61 -4.79 -15.37
N ASP A 139 3.05 -4.87 -14.17
CA ASP A 139 2.73 -6.10 -13.45
C ASP A 139 1.59 -6.94 -14.09
N LYS A 140 0.91 -6.38 -15.10
CA LYS A 140 -0.21 -7.04 -15.79
C LYS A 140 0.09 -7.41 -17.24
N ILE A 141 1.35 -7.47 -17.61
CA ILE A 141 1.77 -7.94 -18.93
C ILE A 141 1.49 -9.43 -19.02
N GLY A 142 0.72 -9.81 -20.06
CA GLY A 142 0.41 -11.21 -20.30
C GLY A 142 1.51 -11.91 -21.09
N THR A 143 1.73 -13.19 -20.81
CA THR A 143 2.47 -14.08 -21.71
C THR A 143 1.52 -14.60 -22.78
N SER A 144 1.94 -14.62 -24.06
CA SER A 144 1.13 -15.09 -25.19
C SER A 144 1.95 -15.95 -26.14
N TYR A 145 1.28 -16.85 -26.88
CA TYR A 145 1.87 -17.62 -27.97
C TYR A 145 2.30 -16.74 -29.18
N HIS A 146 1.85 -15.49 -29.26
CA HIS A 146 2.07 -14.61 -30.41
C HIS A 146 3.19 -13.57 -30.20
N GLY A 147 3.96 -13.67 -29.15
CA GLY A 147 5.08 -12.78 -28.86
C GLY A 147 5.31 -12.60 -27.36
N ASP A 148 6.46 -12.06 -27.03
CA ASP A 148 6.85 -11.74 -25.66
C ASP A 148 7.00 -10.23 -25.46
N PRO A 149 5.94 -9.54 -25.00
CA PRO A 149 6.01 -8.10 -24.71
C PRO A 149 7.10 -7.75 -23.69
N ALA A 150 7.47 -8.70 -22.80
CA ALA A 150 8.53 -8.45 -21.81
C ALA A 150 9.90 -8.33 -22.49
N SER A 151 10.18 -9.13 -23.52
CA SER A 151 11.41 -9.01 -24.33
C SER A 151 11.48 -7.68 -25.07
N ALA A 152 10.34 -7.22 -25.66
CA ALA A 152 10.31 -5.90 -26.30
C ALA A 152 10.55 -4.76 -25.30
N LEU A 153 10.06 -4.89 -24.05
CA LEU A 153 10.33 -3.95 -22.99
C LEU A 153 11.78 -3.98 -22.52
N LEU A 154 12.43 -5.16 -22.49
CA LEU A 154 13.84 -5.27 -22.15
C LEU A 154 14.71 -4.46 -23.12
N GLU A 155 14.45 -4.55 -24.43
CA GLU A 155 15.15 -3.76 -25.44
C GLU A 155 14.83 -2.26 -25.31
N LEU A 156 13.55 -1.91 -25.10
CA LEU A 156 13.11 -0.54 -24.91
C LEU A 156 13.74 0.14 -23.71
N LEU A 157 13.78 -0.57 -22.60
CA LEU A 157 14.21 -0.06 -21.31
C LEU A 157 15.72 -0.23 -21.05
N ASP A 158 16.45 -0.86 -21.97
CA ASP A 158 17.90 -0.98 -21.89
C ASP A 158 18.59 0.29 -22.43
N PRO A 159 19.32 1.03 -21.60
CA PRO A 159 20.01 2.24 -22.05
C PRO A 159 21.04 2.00 -23.17
N GLU A 160 21.60 0.77 -23.27
CA GLU A 160 22.55 0.40 -24.31
C GLU A 160 21.88 0.10 -25.66
N GLN A 161 20.60 -0.31 -25.63
CA GLN A 161 19.85 -0.74 -26.81
C GLN A 161 18.82 0.30 -27.28
N ASN A 162 18.29 1.11 -26.38
CA ASN A 162 17.20 2.03 -26.68
C ASN A 162 17.56 3.18 -27.63
N SER A 163 18.84 3.43 -27.83
CA SER A 163 19.32 4.40 -28.84
C SER A 163 19.11 3.92 -30.28
N GLU A 164 18.92 2.61 -30.48
CA GLU A 164 18.69 1.99 -31.78
C GLU A 164 17.39 1.15 -31.82
N PHE A 165 16.34 1.62 -31.15
CA PHE A 165 15.05 0.92 -31.09
C PHE A 165 14.41 0.81 -32.47
N LEU A 166 14.20 -0.43 -32.95
CA LEU A 166 13.64 -0.70 -34.27
C LEU A 166 12.10 -0.76 -34.22
N ASP A 167 11.44 0.15 -34.93
CA ASP A 167 10.00 0.04 -35.21
C ASP A 167 9.79 -0.73 -36.51
N HIS A 168 9.09 -1.87 -36.44
CA HIS A 168 8.87 -2.77 -37.57
C HIS A 168 7.91 -2.21 -38.63
N TYR A 169 7.05 -1.24 -38.27
CA TYR A 169 6.19 -0.59 -39.24
C TYR A 169 6.93 0.46 -40.05
N LEU A 170 7.73 1.29 -39.39
CA LEU A 170 8.54 2.29 -40.05
C LEU A 170 9.75 1.68 -40.76
N ASP A 171 10.25 0.54 -40.24
CA ASP A 171 11.50 -0.09 -40.61
C ASP A 171 12.69 0.86 -40.44
N LEU A 172 12.63 1.63 -39.36
CA LEU A 172 13.63 2.64 -38.97
C LEU A 172 14.01 2.47 -37.50
N ARG A 173 15.28 2.72 -37.21
CA ARG A 173 15.78 2.81 -35.84
C ARG A 173 15.53 4.21 -35.29
N VAL A 174 15.00 4.27 -34.08
CA VAL A 174 14.65 5.51 -33.39
C VAL A 174 15.44 5.61 -32.09
N ASP A 175 16.09 6.74 -31.89
CA ASP A 175 16.82 7.03 -30.65
C ASP A 175 15.84 7.44 -29.54
N LEU A 176 15.70 6.57 -28.54
CA LEU A 176 14.88 6.76 -27.33
C LEU A 176 15.71 7.11 -26.10
N SER A 177 17.02 7.30 -26.23
CA SER A 177 17.96 7.54 -25.11
C SER A 177 17.61 8.78 -24.29
N LYS A 178 16.91 9.78 -24.90
CA LYS A 178 16.49 11.02 -24.25
C LYS A 178 15.12 10.94 -23.57
N VAL A 179 14.40 9.83 -23.74
CA VAL A 179 13.12 9.58 -23.13
C VAL A 179 13.30 9.19 -21.65
N LEU A 180 12.56 9.79 -20.74
CA LEU A 180 12.49 9.33 -19.35
C LEU A 180 11.32 8.37 -19.22
N PHE A 181 11.63 7.11 -18.88
CA PHE A 181 10.62 6.10 -18.63
C PHE A 181 10.25 6.06 -17.16
N ILE A 182 8.94 6.08 -16.87
CA ILE A 182 8.37 5.86 -15.53
C ILE A 182 7.40 4.69 -15.63
N CYS A 183 7.72 3.58 -14.98
CA CYS A 183 6.86 2.41 -14.90
C CYS A 183 5.98 2.45 -13.66
N THR A 184 4.81 1.82 -13.72
CA THR A 184 3.97 1.62 -12.53
C THR A 184 3.58 0.15 -12.39
N ALA A 185 3.52 -0.30 -11.15
CA ALA A 185 3.05 -1.63 -10.78
C ALA A 185 2.22 -1.58 -9.49
N ASN A 186 1.38 -2.59 -9.27
CA ASN A 186 0.73 -2.76 -7.98
C ASN A 186 1.54 -3.72 -7.09
N THR A 187 2.14 -4.76 -7.68
CA THR A 187 3.02 -5.75 -7.04
C THR A 187 4.30 -5.93 -7.86
N LEU A 188 5.32 -6.55 -7.27
CA LEU A 188 6.57 -6.89 -7.96
C LEU A 188 6.59 -8.34 -8.46
N ASP A 189 5.75 -9.19 -7.89
CA ASP A 189 5.82 -10.65 -8.00
C ASP A 189 5.66 -11.19 -9.41
N THR A 190 4.95 -10.46 -10.26
CA THR A 190 4.67 -10.84 -11.66
C THR A 190 5.60 -10.20 -12.67
N ILE A 191 6.50 -9.33 -12.23
CA ILE A 191 7.45 -8.64 -13.11
C ILE A 191 8.70 -9.51 -13.27
N PRO A 192 9.15 -9.81 -14.51
CA PRO A 192 10.37 -10.57 -14.72
C PRO A 192 11.60 -9.92 -14.07
N ALA A 193 12.44 -10.73 -13.39
CA ALA A 193 13.62 -10.26 -12.68
C ALA A 193 14.57 -9.40 -13.56
N PRO A 194 14.84 -9.74 -14.85
CA PRO A 194 15.69 -8.91 -15.70
C PRO A 194 15.14 -7.49 -15.95
N LEU A 195 13.84 -7.29 -15.87
CA LEU A 195 13.23 -5.95 -15.95
C LEU A 195 13.40 -5.20 -14.63
N LEU A 196 13.23 -5.90 -13.49
CA LEU A 196 13.38 -5.29 -12.16
C LEU A 196 14.79 -4.81 -11.90
N ASP A 197 15.80 -5.56 -12.34
CA ASP A 197 17.23 -5.23 -12.16
C ASP A 197 17.65 -3.92 -12.85
N ARG A 198 16.87 -3.48 -13.85
CA ARG A 198 17.09 -2.22 -14.59
C ARG A 198 16.32 -1.03 -14.03
N MET A 199 15.45 -1.26 -13.04
CA MET A 199 14.51 -0.25 -12.54
C MET A 199 14.86 0.18 -11.13
N GLU A 200 14.87 1.48 -10.90
CA GLU A 200 14.91 2.03 -9.56
C GLU A 200 13.51 1.97 -8.93
N THR A 201 13.32 1.06 -7.98
CA THR A 201 12.01 0.79 -7.37
C THR A 201 11.70 1.74 -6.23
N ILE A 202 10.61 2.48 -6.36
CA ILE A 202 10.07 3.39 -5.35
C ILE A 202 8.74 2.84 -4.82
N ARG A 203 8.73 2.40 -3.57
CA ARG A 203 7.53 1.86 -2.92
C ARG A 203 6.65 2.98 -2.38
N LEU A 204 5.39 2.98 -2.79
CA LEU A 204 4.37 3.92 -2.36
C LEU A 204 3.38 3.20 -1.45
N ALA A 205 3.36 3.59 -0.19
CA ALA A 205 2.42 3.03 0.78
C ALA A 205 1.01 3.66 0.65
N GLY A 206 0.04 3.02 1.29
CA GLY A 206 -1.31 3.57 1.42
C GLY A 206 -1.36 4.81 2.31
N TYR A 207 -2.47 5.54 2.23
CA TYR A 207 -2.71 6.77 2.98
C TYR A 207 -3.41 6.52 4.32
N LEU A 208 -3.04 7.30 5.33
CA LEU A 208 -3.78 7.45 6.57
C LEU A 208 -5.13 8.14 6.36
N THR A 209 -6.05 7.96 7.33
CA THR A 209 -7.32 8.70 7.34
C THR A 209 -7.09 10.22 7.33
N SER A 210 -6.12 10.73 8.09
CA SER A 210 -5.74 12.15 8.12
C SER A 210 -5.20 12.65 6.78
N GLU A 211 -4.33 11.88 6.14
CA GLU A 211 -3.79 12.19 4.81
C GLU A 211 -4.90 12.20 3.75
N LYS A 212 -5.79 11.19 3.79
CA LYS A 212 -6.96 11.14 2.91
C LYS A 212 -7.89 12.34 3.09
N GLN A 213 -8.06 12.84 4.32
CA GLN A 213 -8.84 14.05 4.59
C GLN A 213 -8.22 15.28 3.92
N ILE A 214 -6.90 15.46 4.04
CA ILE A 214 -6.16 16.55 3.41
C ILE A 214 -6.27 16.46 1.88
N ILE A 215 -6.04 15.26 1.31
CA ILE A 215 -6.17 15.01 -0.12
C ILE A 215 -7.60 15.28 -0.61
N ALA A 216 -8.59 14.79 0.14
CA ALA A 216 -9.99 15.00 -0.20
C ALA A 216 -10.36 16.48 -0.22
N LYS A 217 -9.96 17.25 0.79
CA LYS A 217 -10.27 18.67 0.94
C LYS A 217 -9.55 19.53 -0.10
N ASN A 218 -8.25 19.30 -0.28
CA ASN A 218 -7.41 20.17 -1.11
C ASN A 218 -7.47 19.85 -2.59
N HIS A 219 -7.70 18.58 -2.97
CA HIS A 219 -7.62 18.12 -4.35
C HIS A 219 -8.93 17.50 -4.85
N LEU A 220 -9.44 16.43 -4.20
CA LEU A 220 -10.55 15.66 -4.76
C LEU A 220 -11.85 16.48 -4.78
N TRP A 221 -12.19 17.13 -3.67
CA TRP A 221 -13.40 17.94 -3.57
C TRP A 221 -13.41 19.09 -4.59
N LYS A 222 -12.31 19.83 -4.66
CA LYS A 222 -12.16 20.92 -5.66
C LYS A 222 -12.29 20.41 -7.09
N ARG A 223 -11.67 19.26 -7.39
CA ARG A 223 -11.76 18.60 -8.70
C ARG A 223 -13.20 18.19 -9.04
N GLN A 224 -13.93 17.62 -8.10
CA GLN A 224 -15.33 17.21 -8.32
C GLN A 224 -16.25 18.43 -8.50
N LEU A 225 -16.05 19.49 -7.74
CA LEU A 225 -16.76 20.77 -7.95
C LEU A 225 -16.49 21.37 -9.32
N GLY A 226 -15.22 21.39 -9.75
CA GLY A 226 -14.82 21.90 -11.07
C GLY A 226 -15.44 21.09 -12.21
N ARG A 227 -15.47 19.74 -12.09
CA ARG A 227 -16.13 18.86 -13.07
C ARG A 227 -17.64 19.13 -13.16
N ALA A 228 -18.27 19.40 -12.03
CA ALA A 228 -19.69 19.74 -11.97
C ALA A 228 -19.98 21.24 -12.26
N ARG A 229 -18.95 22.05 -12.48
CA ARG A 229 -19.03 23.51 -12.67
C ARG A 229 -19.76 24.22 -11.52
N ILE A 230 -19.61 23.74 -10.28
CA ILE A 230 -20.21 24.33 -9.10
C ILE A 230 -19.20 25.23 -8.40
N PRO A 231 -19.54 26.50 -8.12
CA PRO A 231 -18.70 27.36 -7.29
C PRO A 231 -18.52 26.79 -5.88
N ALA A 232 -17.30 26.84 -5.33
CA ALA A 232 -17.00 26.33 -3.98
C ALA A 232 -17.79 27.05 -2.87
N SER A 233 -18.32 28.24 -3.13
CA SER A 233 -19.21 28.96 -2.22
C SER A 233 -20.60 28.33 -2.08
N LYS A 234 -21.07 27.60 -3.10
CA LYS A 234 -22.41 27.01 -3.16
C LYS A 234 -22.51 25.62 -2.54
N LEU A 235 -21.41 24.86 -2.54
CA LEU A 235 -21.39 23.51 -1.98
C LEU A 235 -20.15 23.32 -1.12
N LYS A 236 -20.35 23.12 0.20
CA LYS A 236 -19.32 22.90 1.19
C LYS A 236 -19.46 21.52 1.80
N ILE A 237 -18.36 20.94 2.28
CA ILE A 237 -18.32 19.67 3.00
C ILE A 237 -17.56 19.86 4.31
N SER A 238 -18.10 19.33 5.41
CA SER A 238 -17.44 19.38 6.71
C SER A 238 -16.34 18.33 6.84
N ASP A 239 -15.33 18.59 7.67
CA ASP A 239 -14.24 17.64 7.94
C ASP A 239 -14.77 16.34 8.58
N ALA A 240 -15.83 16.44 9.42
CA ALA A 240 -16.53 15.30 9.99
C ALA A 240 -17.23 14.44 8.92
N ALA A 241 -17.82 15.07 7.89
CA ALA A 241 -18.42 14.35 6.77
C ALA A 241 -17.36 13.66 5.90
N LEU A 242 -16.24 14.31 5.64
CA LEU A 242 -15.09 13.69 4.95
C LEU A 242 -14.56 12.48 5.72
N LYS A 243 -14.35 12.62 7.02
CA LYS A 243 -13.92 11.51 7.90
C LYS A 243 -14.91 10.35 7.85
N LYS A 244 -16.21 10.64 7.91
CA LYS A 244 -17.27 9.61 7.81
C LYS A 244 -17.22 8.87 6.48
N ILE A 245 -16.99 9.58 5.35
CA ILE A 245 -16.89 8.94 4.03
C ILE A 245 -15.64 8.05 3.99
N ILE A 246 -14.51 8.52 4.48
CA ILE A 246 -13.25 7.77 4.48
C ILE A 246 -13.37 6.48 5.31
N GLU A 247 -13.86 6.59 6.55
CA GLU A 247 -13.93 5.47 7.49
C GLU A 247 -15.07 4.51 7.20
N GLY A 248 -16.23 5.03 6.75
CA GLY A 248 -17.44 4.25 6.57
C GLY A 248 -17.65 3.67 5.17
N TYR A 249 -17.03 4.26 4.13
CA TYR A 249 -17.36 3.88 2.74
C TYR A 249 -16.12 3.68 1.85
N ALA A 250 -14.95 4.22 2.23
CA ALA A 250 -13.73 4.20 1.41
C ALA A 250 -12.52 3.64 2.16
N ARG A 251 -12.67 2.44 2.76
CA ARG A 251 -11.58 1.69 3.37
C ARG A 251 -10.71 1.03 2.29
N GLU A 252 -9.85 1.83 1.68
CA GLU A 252 -8.88 1.41 0.68
C GLU A 252 -7.51 1.98 1.03
N ALA A 253 -6.43 1.44 0.48
CA ALA A 253 -5.09 2.01 0.67
C ALA A 253 -4.95 3.39 0.01
N GLY A 254 -5.50 3.56 -1.18
CA GLY A 254 -5.51 4.82 -1.93
C GLY A 254 -6.73 5.71 -1.68
N VAL A 255 -7.09 6.49 -2.71
CA VAL A 255 -8.23 7.45 -2.68
C VAL A 255 -9.18 7.29 -3.87
N ARG A 256 -9.13 6.15 -4.60
CA ARG A 256 -9.93 5.94 -5.81
C ARG A 256 -11.42 5.80 -5.52
N ASN A 257 -11.79 5.02 -4.50
CA ASN A 257 -13.17 4.87 -4.08
C ASN A 257 -13.66 6.11 -3.34
N LEU A 258 -12.78 6.75 -2.56
CA LEU A 258 -13.08 8.05 -1.94
C LEU A 258 -13.50 9.08 -3.00
N ASP A 259 -12.76 9.19 -4.10
CA ASP A 259 -13.11 10.09 -5.21
C ASP A 259 -14.47 9.75 -5.84
N LYS A 260 -14.79 8.44 -6.01
CA LYS A 260 -16.11 8.00 -6.50
C LYS A 260 -17.23 8.38 -5.55
N HIS A 261 -17.06 8.23 -4.23
CA HIS A 261 -18.05 8.61 -3.25
C HIS A 261 -18.25 10.13 -3.19
N LEU A 262 -17.17 10.91 -3.24
CA LEU A 262 -17.25 12.36 -3.34
C LEU A 262 -17.99 12.81 -4.61
N SER A 263 -17.74 12.17 -5.76
CA SER A 263 -18.48 12.41 -7.00
C SER A 263 -19.97 12.13 -6.84
N ARG A 264 -20.34 11.04 -6.13
CA ARG A 264 -21.76 10.71 -5.85
C ARG A 264 -22.40 11.75 -4.96
N VAL A 265 -21.69 12.22 -3.92
CA VAL A 265 -22.17 13.29 -3.03
C VAL A 265 -22.40 14.59 -3.81
N VAL A 266 -21.44 15.00 -4.67
CA VAL A 266 -21.60 16.21 -5.50
C VAL A 266 -22.80 16.07 -6.43
N ARG A 267 -22.95 14.95 -7.16
CA ARG A 267 -24.09 14.73 -8.07
C ARG A 267 -25.45 14.83 -7.38
N ASN A 268 -25.59 14.20 -6.21
CA ASN A 268 -26.85 14.29 -5.46
C ASN A 268 -27.11 15.72 -4.98
N SER A 269 -26.04 16.43 -4.56
CA SER A 269 -26.16 17.82 -4.12
C SER A 269 -26.55 18.77 -5.25
N VAL A 270 -26.22 18.48 -6.51
CA VAL A 270 -26.65 19.26 -7.68
C VAL A 270 -28.18 19.23 -7.78
N VAL A 271 -28.80 18.06 -7.61
CA VAL A 271 -30.25 17.92 -7.65
C VAL A 271 -30.88 18.81 -6.57
N LYS A 272 -30.39 18.71 -5.34
CA LYS A 272 -30.87 19.53 -4.20
C LYS A 272 -30.64 21.04 -4.42
N LEU A 273 -29.54 21.44 -5.09
CA LEU A 273 -29.29 22.85 -5.42
C LEU A 273 -30.30 23.39 -6.43
N LEU A 274 -30.68 22.60 -7.42
CA LEU A 274 -31.69 22.98 -8.42
C LEU A 274 -33.08 23.10 -7.79
N GLU A 275 -33.47 22.15 -6.93
CA GLU A 275 -34.74 22.15 -6.21
C GLU A 275 -34.87 23.34 -5.23
N ASN A 276 -33.77 23.72 -4.56
CA ASN A 276 -33.75 24.75 -3.53
C ASN A 276 -33.44 26.18 -4.05
N GLY A 277 -33.58 26.45 -5.35
CA GLY A 277 -33.34 27.77 -5.93
C GLY A 277 -31.88 28.23 -5.75
N ASN A 278 -30.92 27.31 -5.88
CA ASN A 278 -29.46 27.58 -5.81
C ASN A 278 -28.96 28.11 -4.45
N LYS A 279 -29.63 27.82 -3.34
CA LYS A 279 -29.16 28.16 -2.00
C LYS A 279 -27.93 27.32 -1.63
N THR A 280 -27.00 27.91 -0.86
CA THR A 280 -25.79 27.20 -0.39
C THR A 280 -26.12 25.97 0.43
N ILE A 281 -25.47 24.83 0.10
CA ILE A 281 -25.61 23.56 0.81
C ILE A 281 -24.32 23.26 1.55
N SER A 282 -24.43 22.84 2.82
CA SER A 282 -23.30 22.32 3.61
C SER A 282 -23.54 20.86 3.93
N ILE A 283 -22.65 19.99 3.45
CA ILE A 283 -22.71 18.54 3.65
C ILE A 283 -22.14 18.19 5.02
N GLY A 284 -23.01 17.73 5.93
CA GLY A 284 -22.67 17.17 7.23
C GLY A 284 -22.77 15.65 7.25
N VAL A 285 -22.51 15.04 8.41
CA VAL A 285 -22.51 13.57 8.60
C VAL A 285 -23.84 12.92 8.23
N LYS A 286 -24.99 13.53 8.61
CA LYS A 286 -26.33 13.02 8.29
C LYS A 286 -26.58 12.98 6.78
N HIS A 287 -26.18 14.04 6.06
CA HIS A 287 -26.32 14.10 4.60
C HIS A 287 -25.50 12.99 3.89
N VAL A 288 -24.36 12.59 4.46
CA VAL A 288 -23.56 11.49 3.91
C VAL A 288 -24.34 10.18 3.96
N GLU A 289 -24.99 9.88 5.07
CA GLU A 289 -25.77 8.64 5.24
C GLU A 289 -27.04 8.65 4.37
N GLU A 290 -27.69 9.82 4.22
CA GLU A 290 -28.83 9.98 3.30
C GLU A 290 -28.43 9.68 1.83
N ILE A 291 -27.25 10.14 1.41
CA ILE A 291 -26.79 10.04 0.02
C ILE A 291 -26.13 8.69 -0.29
N LEU A 292 -25.30 8.19 0.61
CA LEU A 292 -24.51 6.98 0.38
C LEU A 292 -25.18 5.72 0.96
N GLY A 293 -26.15 5.86 1.84
CA GLY A 293 -26.79 4.78 2.59
C GLY A 293 -26.05 4.45 3.89
N ALA A 294 -26.38 3.32 4.50
CA ALA A 294 -25.69 2.85 5.70
C ALA A 294 -24.19 2.60 5.43
N PRO A 295 -23.29 2.90 6.38
CA PRO A 295 -21.87 2.63 6.22
C PRO A 295 -21.60 1.16 5.94
N VAL A 296 -20.79 0.91 4.91
CA VAL A 296 -20.34 -0.45 4.54
C VAL A 296 -19.37 -1.00 5.59
N PHE A 297 -18.51 -0.12 6.10
CA PHE A 297 -17.52 -0.49 7.11
C PHE A 297 -17.93 0.04 8.48
N ARG A 298 -18.04 -0.87 9.44
CA ARG A 298 -18.25 -0.51 10.84
C ARG A 298 -16.91 -0.40 11.55
N LYS A 299 -16.86 0.40 12.62
CA LYS A 299 -15.66 0.49 13.46
C LYS A 299 -15.48 -0.86 14.16
N GLN A 300 -14.40 -1.54 13.85
CA GLN A 300 -14.02 -2.76 14.56
C GLN A 300 -13.52 -2.35 15.94
N ARG A 301 -13.98 -3.03 16.97
CA ARG A 301 -13.48 -2.88 18.33
C ARG A 301 -12.63 -4.13 18.65
N PRO A 302 -11.54 -3.98 19.42
CA PRO A 302 -10.78 -5.14 19.87
C PRO A 302 -11.69 -6.14 20.54
N SER A 303 -11.60 -7.39 20.13
CA SER A 303 -12.31 -8.50 20.77
C SER A 303 -11.62 -8.91 22.06
N LYS A 304 -12.36 -9.50 22.99
CA LYS A 304 -11.91 -9.89 24.32
C LYS A 304 -12.48 -11.23 24.69
N GLY A 305 -11.73 -11.93 25.49
CA GLY A 305 -12.13 -13.21 26.07
C GLY A 305 -10.95 -14.15 26.16
N VAL A 306 -11.13 -15.23 26.90
CA VAL A 306 -10.21 -16.36 26.91
C VAL A 306 -10.21 -16.98 25.52
N GLY A 307 -9.03 -17.26 24.98
CA GLY A 307 -8.86 -17.79 23.63
C GLY A 307 -9.09 -16.77 22.50
N VAL A 308 -9.29 -15.47 22.80
CA VAL A 308 -9.57 -14.43 21.79
C VAL A 308 -8.42 -13.44 21.71
N VAL A 309 -7.79 -13.34 20.54
CA VAL A 309 -6.61 -12.49 20.30
C VAL A 309 -6.78 -11.65 19.06
N ASN A 310 -6.35 -10.39 19.13
CA ASN A 310 -6.34 -9.48 17.97
C ASN A 310 -4.99 -9.57 17.28
N GLY A 311 -5.02 -9.89 16.00
CA GLY A 311 -3.87 -9.86 15.11
C GLY A 311 -3.96 -8.71 14.11
N LEU A 312 -2.91 -8.57 13.33
CA LEU A 312 -2.80 -7.58 12.25
C LEU A 312 -2.47 -8.29 10.95
N ALA A 313 -3.25 -7.99 9.92
CA ALA A 313 -3.04 -8.52 8.57
C ALA A 313 -2.85 -7.38 7.56
N TRP A 314 -2.17 -7.70 6.47
CA TRP A 314 -2.05 -6.84 5.31
C TRP A 314 -2.81 -7.46 4.13
N THR A 315 -3.54 -6.63 3.40
CA THR A 315 -4.30 -7.01 2.21
C THR A 315 -4.06 -6.00 1.09
N SER A 316 -4.47 -6.33 -0.13
CA SER A 316 -4.45 -5.39 -1.27
C SER A 316 -5.23 -4.09 -1.01
N LEU A 317 -6.14 -4.09 -0.03
CA LEU A 317 -6.90 -2.91 0.40
C LEU A 317 -6.21 -2.13 1.53
N GLY A 318 -5.05 -2.59 2.00
CA GLY A 318 -4.30 -2.03 3.12
C GLY A 318 -4.33 -2.92 4.36
N GLY A 319 -3.87 -2.38 5.50
CA GLY A 319 -3.87 -3.11 6.75
C GLY A 319 -5.28 -3.27 7.35
N THR A 320 -5.51 -4.40 8.01
CA THR A 320 -6.73 -4.70 8.76
C THR A 320 -6.41 -5.41 10.07
N THR A 321 -7.32 -5.32 11.03
CA THR A 321 -7.28 -6.17 12.21
C THR A 321 -7.85 -7.54 11.88
N LEU A 322 -7.29 -8.56 12.49
CA LEU A 322 -7.68 -9.96 12.37
C LEU A 322 -7.98 -10.48 13.78
N VAL A 323 -9.14 -11.05 13.99
CA VAL A 323 -9.45 -11.72 15.25
C VAL A 323 -9.14 -13.21 15.10
N VAL A 324 -8.49 -13.81 16.09
CA VAL A 324 -8.28 -15.25 16.19
C VAL A 324 -9.01 -15.71 17.44
N GLU A 325 -9.82 -16.75 17.31
CA GLU A 325 -10.64 -17.33 18.36
C GLU A 325 -10.27 -18.80 18.52
N ALA A 326 -9.99 -19.23 19.74
CA ALA A 326 -9.77 -20.64 20.09
C ALA A 326 -10.77 -21.07 21.16
N SER A 327 -11.35 -22.23 21.01
CA SER A 327 -12.29 -22.80 21.98
C SER A 327 -12.15 -24.32 22.07
N VAL A 328 -12.44 -24.88 23.24
CA VAL A 328 -12.62 -26.34 23.44
C VAL A 328 -14.01 -26.71 22.95
N VAL A 329 -14.11 -27.69 22.05
CA VAL A 329 -15.38 -28.22 21.54
C VAL A 329 -15.83 -29.43 22.30
N HIS A 330 -14.89 -30.31 22.66
CA HIS A 330 -15.13 -31.51 23.45
C HIS A 330 -13.96 -31.78 24.37
N ASP A 331 -14.27 -32.26 25.56
CA ASP A 331 -13.33 -32.81 26.53
C ASP A 331 -13.18 -34.33 26.31
N GLY A 332 -11.98 -34.87 26.61
CA GLY A 332 -11.72 -36.31 26.61
C GLY A 332 -11.20 -36.88 25.27
N SER A 333 -11.00 -36.07 24.25
CA SER A 333 -10.37 -36.50 22.99
C SER A 333 -9.42 -35.44 22.45
N ARG A 334 -8.20 -35.88 22.08
CA ARG A 334 -7.25 -34.99 21.40
C ARG A 334 -7.70 -34.66 19.97
N GLY A 335 -7.67 -33.40 19.62
CA GLY A 335 -7.92 -32.99 18.26
C GLY A 335 -7.72 -31.48 18.02
N PHE A 336 -7.41 -31.14 16.79
CA PHE A 336 -7.27 -29.75 16.35
C PHE A 336 -8.05 -29.55 15.06
N ARG A 337 -8.88 -28.52 15.04
CA ARG A 337 -9.65 -28.10 13.86
C ARG A 337 -9.47 -26.63 13.62
N GLN A 338 -9.36 -26.25 12.35
CA GLN A 338 -9.23 -24.87 11.94
C GLN A 338 -10.29 -24.48 10.91
N THR A 339 -10.80 -23.23 10.99
CA THR A 339 -11.78 -22.69 10.05
C THR A 339 -11.58 -21.19 9.86
N GLY A 340 -12.13 -20.62 8.79
CA GLY A 340 -12.04 -19.18 8.49
C GLY A 340 -11.59 -18.86 7.06
N GLN A 341 -11.69 -19.82 6.13
CA GLN A 341 -11.14 -19.75 4.77
C GLN A 341 -9.65 -19.39 4.76
N LEU A 342 -8.90 -20.20 5.52
CA LEU A 342 -7.44 -20.10 5.60
C LEU A 342 -6.83 -20.71 4.34
N GLY A 343 -5.92 -20.01 3.69
CA GLY A 343 -5.07 -20.55 2.65
C GLY A 343 -4.03 -21.51 3.24
N ASP A 344 -3.31 -22.20 2.35
CA ASP A 344 -2.41 -23.30 2.73
C ASP A 344 -1.31 -22.85 3.70
N VAL A 345 -0.69 -21.69 3.46
CA VAL A 345 0.36 -21.14 4.33
C VAL A 345 -0.18 -20.77 5.72
N MET A 346 -1.39 -20.26 5.79
CA MET A 346 -2.01 -19.89 7.06
C MET A 346 -2.48 -21.12 7.84
N GLN A 347 -2.89 -22.19 7.16
CA GLN A 347 -3.20 -23.50 7.78
C GLN A 347 -1.95 -24.11 8.39
N GLU A 348 -0.83 -24.15 7.63
CA GLU A 348 0.46 -24.60 8.14
C GLU A 348 0.91 -23.80 9.36
N SER A 349 0.77 -22.47 9.32
CA SER A 349 1.06 -21.59 10.45
C SER A 349 0.23 -21.92 11.70
N ALA A 350 -1.04 -22.29 11.53
CA ALA A 350 -1.90 -22.70 12.64
C ALA A 350 -1.46 -24.06 13.24
N GLU A 351 -1.03 -25.01 12.41
CA GLU A 351 -0.51 -26.30 12.86
C GLU A 351 0.83 -26.15 13.60
N ILE A 352 1.71 -25.27 13.12
CA ILE A 352 2.96 -24.90 13.81
C ILE A 352 2.65 -24.29 15.18
N ALA A 353 1.72 -23.33 15.22
CA ALA A 353 1.31 -22.68 16.47
C ALA A 353 0.76 -23.69 17.48
N TYR A 354 -0.12 -24.62 17.05
CA TYR A 354 -0.64 -25.69 17.89
C TYR A 354 0.46 -26.62 18.41
N SER A 355 1.36 -27.07 17.52
CA SER A 355 2.46 -27.96 17.84
C SER A 355 3.43 -27.35 18.87
N TYR A 356 3.77 -26.07 18.65
CA TYR A 356 4.65 -25.33 19.54
C TYR A 356 4.04 -25.20 20.96
N VAL A 357 2.80 -24.69 21.05
CA VAL A 357 2.15 -24.47 22.34
C VAL A 357 1.95 -25.82 23.06
N ALA A 358 1.50 -26.86 22.36
CA ALA A 358 1.30 -28.18 22.92
C ALA A 358 2.58 -28.79 23.51
N SER A 359 3.73 -28.56 22.87
CA SER A 359 5.03 -29.06 23.34
C SER A 359 5.64 -28.26 24.50
N HIS A 360 5.20 -27.00 24.69
CA HIS A 360 5.77 -26.06 25.66
C HIS A 360 4.80 -25.64 26.78
N LEU A 361 3.62 -26.29 26.90
CA LEU A 361 2.55 -25.93 27.86
C LEU A 361 3.08 -25.65 29.28
N GLN A 362 3.88 -26.54 29.83
CA GLN A 362 4.38 -26.41 31.20
C GLN A 362 5.33 -25.21 31.36
N ALA A 363 6.20 -24.99 30.40
CA ALA A 363 7.10 -23.82 30.38
C ALA A 363 6.34 -22.50 30.23
N LEU A 364 5.17 -22.55 29.59
CA LEU A 364 4.29 -21.41 29.37
C LEU A 364 3.22 -21.24 30.46
N GLY A 365 3.29 -22.03 31.55
CA GLY A 365 2.40 -21.89 32.71
C GLY A 365 1.03 -22.58 32.57
N ALA A 366 0.85 -23.45 31.57
CA ALA A 366 -0.38 -24.18 31.34
C ALA A 366 -0.29 -25.63 31.80
N GLU A 367 -1.44 -26.28 31.96
CA GLU A 367 -1.50 -27.71 32.34
C GLU A 367 -0.88 -28.60 31.25
N LYS A 368 0.09 -29.46 31.62
CA LYS A 368 0.88 -30.27 30.71
C LYS A 368 0.07 -31.13 29.73
N ARG A 369 -1.14 -31.57 30.12
CA ARG A 369 -1.98 -32.45 29.30
C ARG A 369 -3.23 -31.79 28.75
N PHE A 370 -3.30 -30.47 28.75
CA PHE A 370 -4.49 -29.76 28.27
C PHE A 370 -4.93 -30.24 26.89
N PHE A 371 -4.02 -30.25 25.93
CA PHE A 371 -4.36 -30.64 24.53
C PHE A 371 -4.50 -32.16 24.34
N ASP A 372 -4.04 -33.00 25.27
CA ASP A 372 -4.27 -34.45 25.18
C ASP A 372 -5.75 -34.81 25.42
N ASN A 373 -6.44 -33.96 26.19
CA ASN A 373 -7.82 -34.18 26.61
C ASN A 373 -8.81 -33.18 26.00
N ALA A 374 -8.38 -32.36 25.01
CA ALA A 374 -9.21 -31.30 24.43
C ALA A 374 -9.26 -31.39 22.90
N MET A 375 -10.46 -31.38 22.35
CA MET A 375 -10.70 -31.10 20.95
C MET A 375 -10.77 -29.56 20.76
N VAL A 376 -9.72 -28.98 20.23
CA VAL A 376 -9.60 -27.52 20.07
C VAL A 376 -10.03 -27.08 18.67
N HIS A 377 -10.85 -26.06 18.60
CA HIS A 377 -11.23 -25.39 17.37
C HIS A 377 -10.66 -23.98 17.33
N LEU A 378 -9.78 -23.73 16.38
CA LEU A 378 -9.25 -22.40 16.04
C LEU A 378 -10.08 -21.82 14.90
N HIS A 379 -10.61 -20.61 15.08
CA HIS A 379 -11.42 -19.92 14.09
C HIS A 379 -10.88 -18.53 13.81
N VAL A 380 -10.85 -18.16 12.53
CA VAL A 380 -10.55 -16.79 12.12
C VAL A 380 -11.79 -16.21 11.44
N PRO A 381 -12.57 -15.35 12.13
CA PRO A 381 -13.82 -14.77 11.60
C PRO A 381 -13.69 -14.06 10.26
N GLU A 382 -14.83 -13.62 9.69
CA GLU A 382 -14.96 -13.05 8.35
C GLU A 382 -14.69 -14.06 7.22
N GLY A 383 -15.38 -15.19 7.27
CA GLY A 383 -15.26 -16.30 6.31
C GLY A 383 -15.60 -15.98 4.84
N ALA A 384 -16.12 -14.79 4.54
CA ALA A 384 -16.32 -14.32 3.17
C ALA A 384 -15.04 -13.83 2.49
N THR A 385 -13.96 -13.62 3.25
CA THR A 385 -12.67 -13.13 2.74
C THR A 385 -11.61 -14.20 2.93
N PRO A 386 -11.01 -14.73 1.85
CA PRO A 386 -9.87 -15.63 1.95
C PRO A 386 -8.70 -14.94 2.68
N LYS A 387 -8.02 -15.69 3.55
CA LYS A 387 -6.90 -15.21 4.34
C LYS A 387 -5.73 -16.16 4.17
N ASP A 388 -4.55 -15.63 3.90
CA ASP A 388 -3.35 -16.44 3.76
C ASP A 388 -2.11 -15.71 4.28
N GLY A 389 -1.05 -16.48 4.56
CA GLY A 389 0.23 -15.99 5.02
C GLY A 389 0.61 -16.41 6.46
N PRO A 390 1.93 -16.43 6.77
CA PRO A 390 2.44 -16.96 8.04
C PRO A 390 2.38 -15.94 9.19
N SER A 391 2.09 -14.67 8.93
CA SER A 391 2.24 -13.56 9.89
C SER A 391 1.25 -13.56 11.06
N ALA A 392 0.32 -14.52 11.12
CA ALA A 392 -0.61 -14.72 12.24
C ALA A 392 -0.12 -15.79 13.23
N GLY A 393 1.05 -16.39 13.03
CA GLY A 393 1.54 -17.50 13.84
C GLY A 393 1.59 -17.20 15.34
N ILE A 394 2.21 -16.09 15.76
CA ILE A 394 2.23 -15.69 17.17
C ILE A 394 0.84 -15.34 17.71
N THR A 395 -0.07 -14.82 16.87
CA THR A 395 -1.45 -14.52 17.28
C THR A 395 -2.23 -15.80 17.56
N MET A 396 -2.07 -16.82 16.69
CA MET A 396 -2.70 -18.13 16.85
C MET A 396 -2.16 -18.87 18.08
N ALA A 397 -0.84 -18.87 18.26
CA ALA A 397 -0.21 -19.46 19.46
C ALA A 397 -0.70 -18.79 20.74
N THR A 398 -0.84 -17.47 20.74
CA THR A 398 -1.34 -16.72 21.90
C THR A 398 -2.82 -17.01 22.19
N ALA A 399 -3.65 -17.23 21.17
CA ALA A 399 -5.03 -17.65 21.35
C ALA A 399 -5.11 -19.08 21.98
N LEU A 400 -4.28 -20.00 21.51
CA LEU A 400 -4.18 -21.34 22.04
C LEU A 400 -3.65 -21.35 23.49
N LEU A 401 -2.64 -20.52 23.79
CA LEU A 401 -2.10 -20.40 25.14
C LEU A 401 -3.13 -19.78 26.11
N SER A 402 -3.79 -18.69 25.68
CA SER A 402 -4.89 -18.08 26.45
C SER A 402 -5.99 -19.09 26.81
N LEU A 403 -6.33 -19.98 25.86
CA LEU A 403 -7.29 -21.05 26.09
C LEU A 403 -6.78 -22.04 27.09
N ALA A 404 -5.52 -22.48 27.01
CA ALA A 404 -4.92 -23.48 27.86
C ALA A 404 -4.66 -22.99 29.30
N THR A 405 -4.38 -21.71 29.49
CA THR A 405 -4.19 -21.05 30.80
C THR A 405 -5.48 -20.51 31.39
N ALA A 406 -6.57 -20.46 30.61
CA ALA A 406 -7.82 -19.78 30.95
C ALA A 406 -7.65 -18.27 31.26
N ASP A 407 -6.53 -17.66 30.82
CA ASP A 407 -6.22 -16.25 31.04
C ASP A 407 -6.54 -15.42 29.74
N PRO A 408 -7.32 -14.35 29.84
CA PRO A 408 -7.58 -13.47 28.69
C PRO A 408 -6.35 -12.60 28.41
N VAL A 409 -6.07 -12.37 27.14
CA VAL A 409 -5.04 -11.41 26.70
C VAL A 409 -5.46 -9.97 27.05
N LYS A 410 -4.47 -9.12 27.35
CA LYS A 410 -4.68 -7.70 27.62
C LYS A 410 -5.56 -7.05 26.57
N ARG A 411 -6.33 -6.06 27.02
CA ARG A 411 -7.06 -5.18 26.11
C ARG A 411 -6.10 -4.38 25.24
N ASN A 412 -6.53 -3.95 24.08
CA ASN A 412 -5.85 -3.00 23.23
C ASN A 412 -4.46 -3.42 22.74
N ILE A 413 -4.13 -4.72 22.83
CA ILE A 413 -2.92 -5.28 22.23
C ILE A 413 -3.27 -6.05 20.96
N ALA A 414 -2.43 -5.93 19.95
CA ALA A 414 -2.48 -6.75 18.74
C ALA A 414 -1.10 -7.29 18.40
N LEU A 415 -1.09 -8.46 17.79
CA LEU A 415 0.12 -9.22 17.52
C LEU A 415 0.26 -9.47 16.00
N THR A 416 1.51 -9.54 15.55
CA THR A 416 1.81 -10.07 14.22
C THR A 416 3.25 -10.55 14.18
N GLY A 417 3.46 -11.75 13.66
CA GLY A 417 4.76 -12.39 13.55
C GLY A 417 4.58 -13.83 13.06
N GLU A 418 5.54 -14.32 12.30
CA GLU A 418 5.62 -15.72 11.95
C GLU A 418 6.25 -16.50 13.11
N LEU A 419 5.75 -17.68 13.40
CA LEU A 419 6.24 -18.53 14.47
C LEU A 419 6.89 -19.78 13.90
N THR A 420 8.06 -20.15 14.43
CA THR A 420 8.70 -21.42 14.12
C THR A 420 8.38 -22.50 15.17
N LEU A 421 8.62 -23.76 14.84
CA LEU A 421 8.48 -24.90 15.79
C LEU A 421 9.42 -24.79 17.01
N THR A 422 10.49 -23.99 16.91
CA THR A 422 11.45 -23.73 17.99
C THR A 422 11.11 -22.50 18.82
N GLY A 423 10.01 -21.80 18.49
CA GLY A 423 9.56 -20.62 19.21
C GLY A 423 10.18 -19.29 18.72
N LYS A 424 10.97 -19.28 17.67
CA LYS A 424 11.48 -18.04 17.08
C LYS A 424 10.37 -17.25 16.40
N VAL A 425 10.43 -15.94 16.54
CA VAL A 425 9.50 -14.99 15.90
C VAL A 425 10.20 -14.37 14.70
N LEU A 426 9.74 -14.73 13.51
CA LEU A 426 10.35 -14.30 12.25
C LEU A 426 9.69 -13.02 11.69
N PRO A 427 10.44 -12.23 10.89
CA PRO A 427 9.98 -10.96 10.35
C PRO A 427 8.81 -11.11 9.38
N ILE A 428 8.02 -10.05 9.27
CA ILE A 428 6.80 -10.00 8.46
C ILE A 428 6.78 -8.78 7.54
N GLY A 429 6.00 -8.88 6.47
CA GLY A 429 5.76 -7.74 5.58
C GLY A 429 4.63 -6.81 6.03
N GLY A 430 4.62 -5.59 5.49
CA GLY A 430 3.52 -4.64 5.67
C GLY A 430 3.44 -4.02 7.07
N VAL A 431 4.57 -3.79 7.74
CA VAL A 431 4.63 -3.20 9.09
C VAL A 431 3.86 -1.88 9.15
N LYS A 432 4.07 -0.98 8.19
CA LYS A 432 3.39 0.33 8.14
C LYS A 432 1.87 0.18 8.05
N GLU A 433 1.38 -0.67 7.17
CA GLU A 433 -0.04 -0.92 6.97
C GLU A 433 -0.68 -1.54 8.22
N LYS A 434 0.03 -2.43 8.90
CA LYS A 434 -0.40 -3.08 10.14
C LYS A 434 -0.49 -2.07 11.29
N ILE A 435 0.48 -1.18 11.46
CA ILE A 435 0.43 -0.10 12.45
C ILE A 435 -0.74 0.86 12.16
N ILE A 436 -0.96 1.22 10.90
CA ILE A 436 -2.13 2.02 10.49
C ILE A 436 -3.44 1.33 10.86
N ALA A 437 -3.53 0.01 10.67
CA ALA A 437 -4.71 -0.77 11.04
C ALA A 437 -4.94 -0.79 12.55
N ALA A 438 -3.89 -0.98 13.34
CA ALA A 438 -3.95 -0.95 14.79
C ALA A 438 -4.48 0.41 15.30
N ARG A 439 -3.93 1.52 14.81
CA ARG A 439 -4.43 2.87 15.16
C ARG A 439 -5.91 3.07 14.83
N ARG A 440 -6.33 2.59 13.67
CA ARG A 440 -7.72 2.71 13.22
C ARG A 440 -8.69 1.92 14.09
N ALA A 441 -8.22 0.82 14.67
CA ALA A 441 -8.98 -0.03 15.60
C ALA A 441 -8.89 0.44 17.06
N ASP A 442 -8.26 1.59 17.34
CA ASP A 442 -7.97 2.11 18.68
C ASP A 442 -7.12 1.13 19.52
N ILE A 443 -6.25 0.35 18.88
CA ILE A 443 -5.27 -0.50 19.55
C ILE A 443 -4.09 0.38 19.95
N SER A 444 -3.69 0.29 21.21
CA SER A 444 -2.62 1.11 21.79
C SER A 444 -1.28 0.39 21.90
N GLU A 445 -1.27 -0.94 21.87
CA GLU A 445 -0.07 -1.75 21.99
C GLU A 445 0.03 -2.73 20.81
N VAL A 446 1.23 -2.90 20.25
CA VAL A 446 1.48 -3.84 19.15
C VAL A 446 2.76 -4.61 19.42
N ILE A 447 2.72 -5.94 19.21
CA ILE A 447 3.91 -6.78 19.21
C ILE A 447 4.32 -7.06 17.77
N LEU A 448 5.59 -6.73 17.47
CA LEU A 448 6.26 -7.00 16.20
C LEU A 448 7.46 -7.90 16.39
N PRO A 449 7.89 -8.65 15.36
CA PRO A 449 9.17 -9.33 15.35
C PRO A 449 10.34 -8.34 15.54
N ALA A 450 11.37 -8.74 16.26
CA ALA A 450 12.56 -7.91 16.49
C ALA A 450 13.24 -7.49 15.17
N ASP A 451 13.29 -8.36 14.19
CA ASP A 451 13.90 -8.07 12.89
C ASP A 451 13.13 -7.00 12.08
N ASN A 452 11.88 -6.66 12.46
CA ASN A 452 11.12 -5.56 11.87
C ASN A 452 11.35 -4.21 12.60
N GLU A 453 12.23 -4.14 13.59
CA GLU A 453 12.54 -2.88 14.28
C GLU A 453 13.05 -1.81 13.30
N ARG A 454 13.86 -2.20 12.32
CA ARG A 454 14.32 -1.30 11.28
C ARG A 454 13.16 -0.72 10.46
N ASP A 455 12.24 -1.56 9.99
CA ASP A 455 11.07 -1.13 9.21
C ASP A 455 10.20 -0.14 10.01
N TYR A 456 10.04 -0.40 11.32
CA TYR A 456 9.31 0.48 12.21
C TYR A 456 10.04 1.81 12.43
N ASN A 457 11.36 1.77 12.64
CA ASN A 457 12.17 2.97 12.88
C ASN A 457 12.24 3.89 11.65
N GLU A 458 12.22 3.33 10.45
CA GLU A 458 12.17 4.08 9.19
C GLU A 458 10.81 4.75 8.94
N MET A 459 9.76 4.40 9.71
CA MET A 459 8.44 5.04 9.58
C MET A 459 8.46 6.47 10.12
N PRO A 460 7.70 7.39 9.50
CA PRO A 460 7.50 8.75 10.01
C PRO A 460 6.95 8.77 11.44
N ASP A 461 7.43 9.69 12.28
CA ASP A 461 7.06 9.76 13.71
C ASP A 461 5.56 9.93 13.94
N TYR A 462 4.87 10.70 13.09
CA TYR A 462 3.41 10.88 13.18
C TYR A 462 2.60 9.57 13.02
N LEU A 463 3.21 8.52 12.46
CA LEU A 463 2.62 7.16 12.39
C LEU A 463 2.78 6.39 13.69
N LYS A 464 3.84 6.66 14.43
CA LYS A 464 4.21 6.01 15.69
C LYS A 464 3.44 6.58 16.88
N GLU A 465 2.95 7.81 16.78
CA GLU A 465 2.24 8.48 17.86
C GLU A 465 1.00 7.71 18.32
N GLY A 466 0.88 7.49 19.64
CA GLY A 466 -0.27 6.85 20.27
C GLY A 466 -0.31 5.31 20.17
N ILE A 467 0.78 4.67 19.72
CA ILE A 467 0.99 3.22 19.77
C ILE A 467 2.32 2.92 20.46
N ALA A 468 2.27 2.07 21.47
CA ALA A 468 3.45 1.43 22.04
C ALA A 468 3.78 0.18 21.24
N VAL A 469 5.02 0.04 20.77
CA VAL A 469 5.46 -1.13 20.02
C VAL A 469 6.48 -1.89 20.85
N HIS A 470 6.26 -3.20 20.96
CA HIS A 470 7.14 -4.14 21.62
C HIS A 470 7.76 -5.05 20.57
N PHE A 471 9.05 -5.32 20.68
CA PHE A 471 9.77 -6.21 19.76
C PHE A 471 10.06 -7.52 20.44
N ALA A 472 9.77 -8.63 19.78
CA ALA A 472 9.96 -9.98 20.30
C ALA A 472 10.81 -10.81 19.33
N SER A 473 11.81 -11.54 19.87
CA SER A 473 12.63 -12.49 19.13
C SER A 473 12.16 -13.93 19.34
N ASP A 474 11.58 -14.20 20.49
CA ASP A 474 11.08 -15.51 20.89
C ASP A 474 9.63 -15.42 21.37
N TYR A 475 8.90 -16.51 21.28
CA TYR A 475 7.50 -16.54 21.71
C TYR A 475 7.34 -16.34 23.23
N SER A 476 8.34 -16.70 24.03
CA SER A 476 8.37 -16.38 25.48
C SER A 476 8.23 -14.89 25.76
N ASP A 477 8.84 -14.03 24.94
CA ASP A 477 8.72 -12.57 25.05
C ASP A 477 7.27 -12.14 24.75
N VAL A 478 6.67 -12.75 23.72
CA VAL A 478 5.26 -12.51 23.35
C VAL A 478 4.33 -12.88 24.48
N ALA A 479 4.51 -14.07 25.07
CA ALA A 479 3.69 -14.56 26.18
C ALA A 479 3.81 -13.64 27.40
N ALA A 480 5.02 -13.23 27.78
CA ALA A 480 5.26 -12.32 28.90
C ALA A 480 4.60 -10.94 28.71
N LEU A 481 4.51 -10.45 27.46
CA LEU A 481 3.86 -9.18 27.12
C LEU A 481 2.32 -9.30 27.10
N CYS A 482 1.78 -10.46 26.76
CA CYS A 482 0.34 -10.67 26.61
C CYS A 482 -0.37 -11.00 27.91
N PHE A 483 0.28 -11.74 28.81
CA PHE A 483 -0.29 -12.18 30.06
C PHE A 483 0.38 -11.45 31.22
N GLU A 484 -0.38 -11.13 32.26
CA GLU A 484 0.19 -10.63 33.50
C GLU A 484 0.99 -11.76 34.15
N ALA A 485 2.17 -11.46 34.67
CA ALA A 485 2.95 -12.45 35.40
C ALA A 485 2.07 -12.94 36.56
N THR A 486 1.57 -14.17 36.47
CA THR A 486 0.92 -14.83 37.58
C THR A 486 1.98 -14.91 38.66
N THR A 487 1.87 -14.08 39.69
CA THR A 487 2.70 -14.16 40.88
C THR A 487 2.47 -15.57 41.41
N GLN A 488 3.39 -16.50 41.13
CA GLN A 488 3.37 -17.80 41.78
C GLN A 488 3.47 -17.52 43.27
N ALA A 489 2.33 -17.63 43.95
CA ALA A 489 2.31 -17.78 45.41
C ALA A 489 3.08 -19.05 45.73
N THR A 490 4.34 -18.89 46.13
CA THR A 490 5.14 -19.92 46.73
C THR A 490 4.41 -20.35 48.00
N VAL A 491 3.82 -21.54 48.01
CA VAL A 491 3.42 -22.26 49.20
C VAL A 491 4.33 -23.45 49.37
#